data_115ef76cf745da404fa1e0d2870c513c
#
_entry.id   115ef76cf745da404fa1e0d2870c513c
#
_cell.length_a   1.000
_cell.length_b   1.000
_cell.length_c   1.000
_cell.angle_alpha   90.00
_cell.angle_beta   90.00
_cell.angle_gamma   90.00
#
_symmetry.space_group_name_H-M   'P 1'
#
loop_
_entity.id
_entity.type
_entity.pdbx_description
1 polymer ?
#
loop_
_entity_poly.entity_id
_entity_poly.type
_entity_poly.pdbx_seq_one_letter_code
_entity_poly.pdbx_strand_id
1 'polypeptide(L)'
;MKPLVLVGRLIFGAWLLATGVNHFFFPLWAEPSGHEPLAIQLMAALVHSGLFDVAMTIQLVTGALILTGFFVPVALCVAMPVSTCALYWSVILDHRPLGAVLALAVFALNGLLMLAYIDYYKGALQRRAVMLGEA
;
A
#
# COMPACT_ATOMS: atom_id res chain seq x y z
N MET A 1 -22.37 -0.26 7.42
CA MET A 1 -20.96 0.15 7.52
C MET A 1 -20.02 -1.03 7.63
N LYS A 2 -20.25 -1.95 8.59
CA LYS A 2 -19.36 -3.11 8.76
C LYS A 2 -19.21 -3.98 7.51
N PRO A 3 -20.28 -4.34 6.77
CA PRO A 3 -20.11 -5.14 5.55
C PRO A 3 -19.36 -4.39 4.46
N LEU A 4 -19.52 -3.07 4.38
CA LEU A 4 -18.78 -2.24 3.41
C LEU A 4 -17.29 -2.20 3.73
N VAL A 5 -16.95 -2.07 5.00
CA VAL A 5 -15.55 -2.10 5.46
C VAL A 5 -14.93 -3.46 5.18
N LEU A 6 -15.66 -4.54 5.43
CA LEU A 6 -15.19 -5.90 5.17
C LEU A 6 -14.91 -6.10 3.68
N VAL A 7 -15.82 -5.67 2.80
CA VAL A 7 -15.62 -5.77 1.35
C VAL A 7 -14.40 -4.97 0.92
N GLY A 8 -14.27 -3.73 1.39
CA GLY A 8 -13.11 -2.90 1.08
C GLY A 8 -11.81 -3.53 1.54
N ARG A 9 -11.82 -4.10 2.75
CA ARG A 9 -10.64 -4.79 3.30
C ARG A 9 -10.24 -5.99 2.46
N LEU A 10 -11.20 -6.80 2.06
CA LEU A 10 -10.93 -7.98 1.23
C LEU A 10 -10.41 -7.58 -0.14
N ILE A 11 -10.99 -6.56 -0.77
CA ILE A 11 -10.52 -6.07 -2.06
C ILE A 11 -9.10 -5.53 -1.96
N PHE A 12 -8.83 -4.70 -0.96
CA PHE A 12 -7.52 -4.09 -0.78
C PHE A 12 -6.45 -5.14 -0.46
N GLY A 13 -6.75 -6.06 0.45
CA GLY A 13 -5.84 -7.15 0.80
C GLY A 13 -5.56 -8.07 -0.37
N ALA A 14 -6.60 -8.41 -1.14
CA ALA A 14 -6.45 -9.23 -2.33
C ALA A 14 -5.57 -8.55 -3.38
N TRP A 15 -5.74 -7.24 -3.58
CA TRP A 15 -4.92 -6.48 -4.52
C TRP A 15 -3.45 -6.48 -4.11
N LEU A 16 -3.16 -6.17 -2.84
CA LEU A 16 -1.79 -6.15 -2.33
C LEU A 16 -1.14 -7.53 -2.42
N LEU A 17 -1.89 -8.56 -2.03
CA LEU A 17 -1.39 -9.93 -2.11
C LEU A 17 -1.13 -10.34 -3.55
N ALA A 18 -2.06 -10.01 -4.46
CA ALA A 18 -1.93 -10.34 -5.87
C ALA A 18 -0.71 -9.65 -6.50
N THR A 19 -0.46 -8.37 -6.16
CA THR A 19 0.73 -7.68 -6.69
C THR A 19 2.02 -8.29 -6.17
N GLY A 20 2.06 -8.68 -4.90
CA GLY A 20 3.23 -9.36 -4.33
C GLY A 20 3.47 -10.73 -4.95
N VAL A 21 2.42 -11.52 -5.12
CA VAL A 21 2.49 -12.83 -5.79
C VAL A 21 2.94 -12.67 -7.24
N ASN A 22 2.39 -11.68 -7.94
CA ASN A 22 2.77 -11.40 -9.32
C ASN A 22 4.27 -11.11 -9.45
N HIS A 23 4.83 -10.40 -8.48
CA HIS A 23 6.25 -10.04 -8.53
C HIS A 23 7.17 -11.23 -8.21
N PHE A 24 6.83 -12.03 -7.17
CA PHE A 24 7.73 -13.05 -6.65
C PHE A 24 7.48 -14.44 -7.18
N PHE A 25 6.22 -14.81 -7.41
CA PHE A 25 5.86 -16.22 -7.66
C PHE A 25 5.38 -16.45 -9.09
N PHE A 26 4.31 -15.80 -9.49
CA PHE A 26 3.68 -16.03 -10.78
C PHE A 26 3.46 -14.72 -11.52
N PRO A 27 3.98 -14.56 -12.75
CA PRO A 27 3.73 -13.35 -13.55
C PRO A 27 2.30 -13.37 -14.08
N LEU A 28 1.36 -12.83 -13.30
CA LEU A 28 -0.05 -12.76 -13.69
C LEU A 28 -0.29 -11.65 -14.72
N TRP A 29 0.47 -10.54 -14.60
CA TRP A 29 0.41 -9.42 -15.54
C TRP A 29 1.78 -8.75 -15.60
N ALA A 30 1.98 -7.94 -16.64
CA ALA A 30 3.23 -7.19 -16.78
C ALA A 30 3.33 -6.10 -15.73
N GLU A 31 4.47 -6.01 -15.05
CA GLU A 31 4.72 -4.97 -14.09
C GLU A 31 4.92 -3.63 -14.81
N PRO A 32 4.49 -2.51 -14.21
CA PRO A 32 4.67 -1.22 -14.83
C PRO A 32 6.16 -0.84 -14.91
N SER A 33 6.58 -0.43 -16.08
CA SER A 33 7.96 0.01 -16.32
C SER A 33 8.08 1.51 -16.59
N GLY A 34 6.95 2.17 -16.84
CA GLY A 34 6.89 3.60 -17.07
C GLY A 34 6.94 3.98 -18.54
N HIS A 35 6.49 5.19 -18.85
CA HIS A 35 6.56 5.78 -20.18
C HIS A 35 7.35 7.08 -20.19
N GLU A 36 7.29 7.85 -19.12
CA GLU A 36 8.02 9.11 -19.01
C GLU A 36 9.45 8.84 -18.54
N PRO A 37 10.44 9.63 -18.98
CA PRO A 37 11.85 9.39 -18.65
C PRO A 37 12.14 9.29 -17.16
N LEU A 38 11.57 10.18 -16.34
CA LEU A 38 11.80 10.16 -14.90
C LEU A 38 11.14 8.94 -14.24
N ALA A 39 9.97 8.52 -14.74
CA ALA A 39 9.31 7.32 -14.23
C ALA A 39 10.14 6.07 -14.52
N ILE A 40 10.68 5.98 -15.73
CA ILE A 40 11.54 4.86 -16.14
C ILE A 40 12.82 4.84 -15.29
N GLN A 41 13.45 5.99 -15.09
CA GLN A 41 14.68 6.10 -14.29
C GLN A 41 14.46 5.69 -12.84
N LEU A 42 13.37 6.16 -12.23
CA LEU A 42 13.06 5.80 -10.85
C LEU A 42 12.77 4.31 -10.71
N MET A 43 11.97 3.75 -11.61
CA MET A 43 11.66 2.32 -11.59
C MET A 43 12.93 1.48 -11.77
N ALA A 44 13.81 1.88 -12.70
CA ALA A 44 15.08 1.18 -12.90
C ALA A 44 15.95 1.23 -11.64
N ALA A 45 16.01 2.38 -10.98
CA ALA A 45 16.76 2.53 -9.73
C ALA A 45 16.18 1.66 -8.61
N LEU A 46 14.85 1.61 -8.50
CA LEU A 46 14.18 0.78 -7.50
C LEU A 46 14.46 -0.71 -7.73
N VAL A 47 14.39 -1.15 -8.99
CA VAL A 47 14.62 -2.56 -9.34
C VAL A 47 16.08 -2.93 -9.10
N HIS A 48 17.02 -2.12 -9.59
CA HIS A 48 18.44 -2.43 -9.50
C HIS A 48 18.99 -2.33 -8.08
N SER A 49 18.42 -1.46 -7.25
CA SER A 49 18.85 -1.33 -5.85
C SER A 49 18.26 -2.39 -4.94
N GLY A 50 17.24 -3.12 -5.40
CA GLY A 50 16.51 -4.08 -4.58
C GLY A 50 15.41 -3.45 -3.73
N LEU A 51 15.24 -2.13 -3.79
CA LEU A 51 14.21 -1.45 -3.02
C LEU A 51 12.80 -1.83 -3.48
N PHE A 52 12.65 -2.09 -4.78
CA PHE A 52 11.38 -2.54 -5.32
C PHE A 52 10.97 -3.90 -4.72
N ASP A 53 11.94 -4.81 -4.54
CA ASP A 53 11.69 -6.09 -3.89
C ASP A 53 11.24 -5.91 -2.44
N VAL A 54 11.80 -4.96 -1.73
CA VAL A 54 11.38 -4.62 -0.36
C VAL A 54 9.93 -4.14 -0.36
N ALA A 55 9.58 -3.24 -1.27
CA ALA A 55 8.22 -2.73 -1.39
C ALA A 55 7.22 -3.84 -1.70
N MET A 56 7.58 -4.75 -2.59
CA MET A 56 6.71 -5.88 -2.95
C MET A 56 6.59 -6.89 -1.81
N THR A 57 7.64 -7.09 -1.03
CA THR A 57 7.58 -7.90 0.19
C THR A 57 6.61 -7.29 1.19
N ILE A 58 6.66 -5.98 1.38
CA ILE A 58 5.71 -5.28 2.25
C ILE A 58 4.28 -5.49 1.76
N GLN A 59 4.05 -5.36 0.45
CA GLN A 59 2.71 -5.58 -0.11
C GLN A 59 2.24 -7.02 0.10
N LEU A 60 3.12 -7.99 -0.10
CA LEU A 60 2.78 -9.40 0.09
C LEU A 60 2.36 -9.68 1.54
N VAL A 61 3.18 -9.25 2.49
CA VAL A 61 2.94 -9.48 3.91
C VAL A 61 1.70 -8.72 4.39
N THR A 62 1.59 -7.44 4.08
CA THR A 62 0.44 -6.64 4.50
C THR A 62 -0.85 -7.10 3.85
N GLY A 63 -0.79 -7.51 2.59
CA GLY A 63 -1.94 -8.08 1.90
C GLY A 63 -2.47 -9.33 2.58
N ALA A 64 -1.57 -10.24 2.96
CA ALA A 64 -1.93 -11.45 3.68
C ALA A 64 -2.56 -11.12 5.05
N LEU A 65 -1.97 -10.19 5.79
CA LEU A 65 -2.48 -9.79 7.10
C LEU A 65 -3.87 -9.14 6.99
N ILE A 66 -4.03 -8.25 6.00
CA ILE A 66 -5.31 -7.54 5.80
C ILE A 66 -6.41 -8.53 5.38
N LEU A 67 -6.09 -9.48 4.49
CA LEU A 67 -7.06 -10.49 4.07
C LEU A 67 -7.51 -11.38 5.22
N THR A 68 -6.58 -11.84 6.03
CA THR A 68 -6.88 -12.76 7.14
C THR A 68 -7.49 -12.03 8.34
N GLY A 69 -7.34 -10.72 8.42
CA GLY A 69 -7.88 -9.93 9.53
C GLY A 69 -6.96 -9.80 10.73
N PHE A 70 -5.71 -10.28 10.63
CA PHE A 70 -4.72 -10.15 11.70
C PHE A 70 -3.93 -8.86 11.53
N PHE A 71 -3.77 -8.12 12.63
CA PHE A 71 -2.96 -6.90 12.67
C PHE A 71 -3.34 -5.88 11.58
N VAL A 72 -4.63 -5.81 11.24
CA VAL A 72 -5.12 -4.95 10.14
C VAL A 72 -4.69 -3.49 10.29
N PRO A 73 -4.86 -2.84 11.47
CA PRO A 73 -4.45 -1.44 11.60
C PRO A 73 -2.96 -1.22 11.36
N VAL A 74 -2.10 -2.10 11.86
CA VAL A 74 -0.66 -2.01 11.65
C VAL A 74 -0.31 -2.24 10.18
N ALA A 75 -0.93 -3.25 9.57
CA ALA A 75 -0.70 -3.57 8.16
C ALA A 75 -1.10 -2.41 7.24
N LEU A 76 -2.23 -1.77 7.50
CA LEU A 76 -2.67 -0.59 6.75
C LEU A 76 -1.68 0.56 6.88
N CYS A 77 -1.18 0.78 8.07
CA CYS A 77 -0.20 1.83 8.36
C CYS A 77 1.11 1.56 7.61
N VAL A 78 1.59 0.32 7.60
CA VAL A 78 2.82 -0.07 6.91
C VAL A 78 2.66 -0.01 5.39
N ALA A 79 1.46 -0.32 4.88
CA ALA A 79 1.18 -0.25 3.44
C ALA A 79 1.07 1.19 2.92
N MET A 80 0.79 2.16 3.78
CA MET A 80 0.54 3.55 3.37
C MET A 80 1.72 4.20 2.64
N PRO A 81 2.97 4.10 3.11
CA PRO A 81 4.11 4.65 2.37
C PRO A 81 4.25 4.07 0.97
N VAL A 82 4.04 2.76 0.82
CA VAL A 82 4.12 2.11 -0.49
C VAL A 82 3.03 2.62 -1.42
N SER A 83 1.79 2.74 -0.91
CA SER A 83 0.68 3.30 -1.67
C SER A 83 0.93 4.75 -2.09
N THR A 84 1.52 5.55 -1.19
CA THR A 84 1.85 6.95 -1.46
C THR A 84 2.92 7.05 -2.55
N CYS A 85 3.96 6.24 -2.47
CA CYS A 85 5.02 6.20 -3.49
C CYS A 85 4.48 5.78 -4.85
N ALA A 86 3.61 4.77 -4.86
CA ALA A 86 2.97 4.30 -6.09
C ALA A 86 2.09 5.38 -6.71
N LEU A 87 1.37 6.12 -5.87
CA LEU A 87 0.53 7.23 -6.33
C LEU A 87 1.38 8.33 -6.96
N TYR A 88 2.46 8.72 -6.29
CA TYR A 88 3.35 9.74 -6.80
C TYR A 88 3.95 9.33 -8.15
N TRP A 89 4.46 8.10 -8.24
CA TRP A 89 5.06 7.58 -9.46
C TRP A 89 4.05 7.58 -10.62
N SER A 90 2.84 7.09 -10.36
CA SER A 90 1.82 6.92 -11.41
C SER A 90 1.19 8.24 -11.86
N VAL A 91 0.98 9.17 -10.93
CA VAL A 91 0.28 10.43 -11.22
C VAL A 91 1.25 11.53 -11.66
N ILE A 92 2.36 11.67 -10.93
CA ILE A 92 3.29 12.80 -11.13
C ILE A 92 4.36 12.46 -12.16
N LEU A 93 4.94 11.27 -12.08
CA LEU A 93 6.08 10.90 -12.93
C LEU A 93 5.67 10.26 -14.25
N ASP A 94 4.76 9.30 -14.21
CA ASP A 94 4.41 8.53 -15.39
C ASP A 94 3.25 9.11 -16.22
N HIS A 95 2.32 9.79 -15.58
CA HIS A 95 1.17 10.47 -16.21
C HIS A 95 0.23 9.55 -17.00
N ARG A 96 0.26 8.25 -16.80
CA ARG A 96 -0.67 7.35 -17.50
C ARG A 96 -2.05 7.40 -16.85
N PRO A 97 -3.13 7.64 -17.63
CA PRO A 97 -4.48 7.73 -17.05
C PRO A 97 -4.90 6.47 -16.28
N LEU A 98 -4.70 5.29 -16.85
CA LEU A 98 -5.10 4.04 -16.21
C LEU A 98 -4.29 3.78 -14.94
N GLY A 99 -2.98 3.93 -15.02
CA GLY A 99 -2.10 3.76 -13.85
C GLY A 99 -2.41 4.77 -12.76
N ALA A 100 -2.67 6.01 -13.13
CA ALA A 100 -3.01 7.07 -12.17
C ALA A 100 -4.32 6.75 -11.45
N VAL A 101 -5.34 6.29 -12.19
CA VAL A 101 -6.64 5.94 -11.60
C VAL A 101 -6.50 4.76 -10.64
N LEU A 102 -5.77 3.72 -11.04
CA LEU A 102 -5.54 2.55 -10.20
C LEU A 102 -4.77 2.92 -8.92
N ALA A 103 -3.71 3.70 -9.05
CA ALA A 103 -2.91 4.14 -7.90
C ALA A 103 -3.72 5.02 -6.96
N LEU A 104 -4.54 5.91 -7.50
CA LEU A 104 -5.42 6.76 -6.71
C LEU A 104 -6.46 5.92 -5.96
N ALA A 105 -7.04 4.92 -6.63
CA ALA A 105 -8.00 4.02 -6.01
C ALA A 105 -7.38 3.22 -4.85
N VAL A 106 -6.18 2.70 -5.06
CA VAL A 106 -5.44 1.95 -4.01
C VAL A 106 -5.12 2.86 -2.83
N PHE A 107 -4.61 4.06 -3.09
CA PHE A 107 -4.30 5.03 -2.06
C PHE A 107 -5.55 5.44 -1.27
N ALA A 108 -6.64 5.76 -1.98
CA ALA A 108 -7.89 6.15 -1.35
C ALA A 108 -8.45 5.03 -0.50
N LEU A 109 -8.41 3.80 -0.99
CA LEU A 109 -8.90 2.64 -0.24
C LEU A 109 -8.08 2.40 1.02
N ASN A 110 -6.76 2.52 0.92
CA ASN A 110 -5.88 2.44 2.08
C ASN A 110 -6.26 3.50 3.14
N GLY A 111 -6.39 4.76 2.72
CA GLY A 111 -6.76 5.85 3.62
C GLY A 111 -8.15 5.67 4.23
N LEU A 112 -9.14 5.28 3.44
CA LEU A 112 -10.50 5.04 3.92
C LEU A 112 -10.56 3.89 4.93
N LEU A 113 -9.81 2.82 4.68
CA LEU A 113 -9.72 1.72 5.63
C LEU A 113 -9.04 2.16 6.93
N MET A 114 -7.99 2.98 6.86
CA MET A 114 -7.37 3.53 8.06
C MET A 114 -8.37 4.37 8.85
N LEU A 115 -9.20 5.16 8.18
CA LEU A 115 -10.25 5.92 8.85
C LEU A 115 -11.30 5.00 9.49
N ALA A 116 -11.62 3.89 8.85
CA ALA A 116 -12.56 2.91 9.41
C ALA A 116 -12.01 2.25 10.69
N TYR A 117 -10.69 2.13 10.79
CA TYR A 117 -10.01 1.57 11.96
C TYR A 117 -9.37 2.64 12.84
N ILE A 118 -9.86 3.88 12.76
CA ILE A 118 -9.23 5.03 13.44
C ILE A 118 -9.12 4.86 14.95
N ASP A 119 -10.02 4.11 15.56
CA ASP A 119 -9.99 3.89 16.99
C ASP A 119 -8.71 3.19 17.47
N TYR A 120 -8.13 2.37 16.61
CA TYR A 120 -6.87 1.67 16.92
C TYR A 120 -5.66 2.59 16.85
N TYR A 121 -5.80 3.77 16.24
CA TYR A 121 -4.70 4.74 16.08
C TYR A 121 -4.78 5.87 17.11
N LYS A 122 -5.82 5.92 17.95
CA LYS A 122 -6.03 7.05 18.88
C LYS A 122 -4.86 7.25 19.82
N GLY A 123 -4.22 6.17 20.26
CA GLY A 123 -3.02 6.29 21.11
C GLY A 123 -1.87 6.98 20.41
N ALA A 124 -1.65 6.66 19.14
CA ALA A 124 -0.59 7.28 18.34
C ALA A 124 -0.90 8.72 17.95
N LEU A 125 -2.20 9.07 17.90
CA LEU A 125 -2.65 10.42 17.53
C LEU A 125 -2.75 11.36 18.70
N GLN A 126 -2.39 10.95 19.90
CA GLN A 126 -2.39 11.82 21.07
C GLN A 126 -1.42 12.97 20.89
N ARG A 127 -1.85 14.16 21.33
CA ARG A 127 -1.04 15.37 21.22
C ARG A 127 0.24 15.31 22.05
N ARG A 128 0.23 14.49 23.08
CA ARG A 128 1.37 14.40 24.01
C ARG A 128 1.67 12.92 24.26
N ALA A 129 2.86 12.53 23.89
CA ALA A 129 3.33 11.18 24.14
C ALA A 129 3.80 11.05 25.59
N VAL A 130 3.47 9.92 26.21
CA VAL A 130 3.86 9.63 27.58
C VAL A 130 4.76 8.39 27.53
N MET A 131 5.90 8.45 28.20
CA MET A 131 6.83 7.32 28.25
C MET A 131 6.25 6.19 29.09
N LEU A 132 6.67 4.99 28.79
CA LEU A 132 6.26 3.81 29.52
C LEU A 132 6.68 3.97 31.00
N GLY A 133 5.72 3.79 31.90
CA GLY A 133 5.92 3.96 33.32
C GLY A 133 5.50 5.31 33.90
N GLU A 134 5.17 6.28 33.05
CA GLU A 134 4.67 7.59 33.46
C GLU A 134 3.14 7.69 33.41
N ALA A 135 2.52 6.74 32.75
CA ALA A 135 1.07 6.73 32.56
C ALA A 135 0.30 6.31 33.81
#